data_25787d769dd8683fd1d6a19fd0a97cb6
#
_entry.id   25787d769dd8683fd1d6a19fd0a97cb6
#
_cell.length_a   1.000
_cell.length_b   1.000
_cell.length_c   1.000
_cell.angle_alpha   90.00
_cell.angle_beta   90.00
_cell.angle_gamma   90.00
#
_symmetry.space_group_name_H-M   'P 1'
#
loop_
_entity.id
_entity.type
_entity.pdbx_description
1 polymer ?
#
loop_
_entity_poly.entity_id
_entity_poly.type
_entity_poly.pdbx_seq_one_letter_code
_entity_poly.pdbx_strand_id
1 'polypeptide(L)'
;MKYNKFLLVILISVLTLFLRSEEADYNYTVIAEGLDRPWSLAVIDDRNFIFTELSGSLRQIKDGKLLLAPVAGTPEVLFKGQGGMSGVVLDPDFQNNKVLYLAFSARDEGTRTNTLKVIRAVLSNNELKDIKEIYSAFPSRNTALHYGAKMVFMDDGTLLITNGDGFNYREKAQTLDNHFGKIVRINSDGSLPEDNPFSGNSNALPEIWSYGHRNPQGIINYQGNIYGLEHGPMGGDEINIIKPGNNYGWPAITYGKDYNGSIISPFTEMKGMEQPIKYWVPSIAPSGMMLYDKELFPEWTGSIFVSSMKPGSVRRLELEGNQIIEEHIIFDDLSRIRDIAFLPNGAILLATDGSGGEIIKVQPN
;
A
#
# COMPACT_ATOMS: atom_id res chain seq x y z
N MET A 1 71.56 28.80 -26.27
CA MET A 1 70.80 27.56 -26.13
C MET A 1 69.41 27.91 -25.64
N LYS A 2 68.41 27.88 -26.53
CA LYS A 2 67.01 28.17 -26.21
C LYS A 2 66.27 26.85 -26.04
N TYR A 3 65.73 26.56 -24.82
CA TYR A 3 64.85 25.42 -24.60
C TYR A 3 63.40 25.83 -24.88
N ASN A 4 62.83 25.26 -25.94
CA ASN A 4 61.40 25.32 -26.19
C ASN A 4 60.69 24.30 -25.28
N LYS A 5 59.80 24.79 -24.38
CA LYS A 5 58.87 23.95 -23.63
C LYS A 5 57.61 23.80 -24.50
N PHE A 6 57.40 22.62 -25.01
CA PHE A 6 56.10 22.21 -25.59
C PHE A 6 55.13 21.97 -24.43
N LEU A 7 54.09 22.78 -24.39
CA LEU A 7 52.98 22.61 -23.46
C LEU A 7 51.96 21.68 -24.14
N LEU A 8 51.87 20.44 -23.70
CA LEU A 8 50.86 19.47 -24.16
C LEU A 8 49.56 19.75 -23.43
N VAL A 9 48.58 20.37 -24.08
CA VAL A 9 47.24 20.56 -23.58
C VAL A 9 46.44 19.30 -23.92
N ILE A 10 46.21 18.45 -22.91
CA ILE A 10 45.29 17.31 -22.98
C ILE A 10 43.89 17.85 -22.80
N LEU A 11 43.13 17.91 -23.92
CA LEU A 11 41.69 18.22 -23.89
C LEU A 11 40.95 16.95 -23.47
N ILE A 12 40.57 16.86 -22.20
CA ILE A 12 39.66 15.82 -21.70
C ILE A 12 38.24 16.26 -22.10
N SER A 13 37.73 15.74 -23.20
CA SER A 13 36.31 15.85 -23.53
C SER A 13 35.54 14.94 -22.60
N VAL A 14 34.93 15.52 -21.54
CA VAL A 14 33.91 14.85 -20.74
C VAL A 14 32.67 14.72 -21.65
N LEU A 15 32.51 13.56 -22.22
CA LEU A 15 31.28 13.17 -22.90
C LEU A 15 30.26 12.86 -21.82
N THR A 16 29.51 13.86 -21.39
CA THR A 16 28.30 13.64 -20.60
C THR A 16 27.29 12.93 -21.52
N LEU A 17 27.25 11.62 -21.43
CA LEU A 17 26.09 10.88 -21.89
C LEU A 17 24.91 11.31 -21.00
N PHE A 18 24.09 12.23 -21.48
CA PHE A 18 22.72 12.32 -21.04
C PHE A 18 22.04 11.05 -21.55
N LEU A 19 21.96 10.03 -20.71
CA LEU A 19 20.98 8.98 -20.84
C LEU A 19 19.62 9.68 -20.69
N ARG A 20 19.06 10.10 -21.83
CA ARG A 20 17.65 10.38 -21.91
C ARG A 20 16.98 9.03 -21.62
N SER A 21 16.39 8.87 -20.44
CA SER A 21 15.40 7.81 -20.28
C SER A 21 14.41 8.01 -21.42
N GLU A 22 14.26 7.02 -22.30
CA GLU A 22 13.10 7.01 -23.19
C GLU A 22 11.90 6.98 -22.26
N GLU A 23 11.29 8.17 -22.05
CA GLU A 23 9.98 8.24 -21.42
C GLU A 23 9.08 7.40 -22.30
N ALA A 24 8.52 6.33 -21.70
CA ALA A 24 7.51 5.55 -22.39
C ALA A 24 6.42 6.52 -22.84
N ASP A 25 6.12 6.51 -24.12
CA ASP A 25 5.10 7.38 -24.70
C ASP A 25 3.73 6.77 -24.34
N TYR A 26 2.97 7.43 -23.45
CA TYR A 26 1.70 6.93 -22.93
C TYR A 26 0.63 8.01 -22.91
N ASN A 27 -0.62 7.57 -22.93
CA ASN A 27 -1.78 8.44 -22.81
C ASN A 27 -2.62 8.09 -21.57
N TYR A 28 -3.39 9.10 -21.12
CA TYR A 28 -4.36 8.97 -20.03
C TYR A 28 -5.78 8.92 -20.57
N THR A 29 -6.58 8.02 -20.02
CA THR A 29 -8.02 7.96 -20.27
C THR A 29 -8.75 7.94 -18.93
N VAL A 30 -9.57 8.95 -18.66
CA VAL A 30 -10.44 8.96 -17.47
C VAL A 30 -11.56 7.94 -17.67
N ILE A 31 -11.61 6.93 -16.80
CA ILE A 31 -12.61 5.85 -16.81
C ILE A 31 -13.84 6.22 -15.96
N ALA A 32 -13.59 6.91 -14.86
CA ALA A 32 -14.64 7.41 -13.96
C ALA A 32 -14.16 8.69 -13.28
N GLU A 33 -15.08 9.61 -13.05
CA GLU A 33 -14.82 10.92 -12.42
C GLU A 33 -15.89 11.26 -11.39
N GLY A 34 -15.66 12.30 -10.59
CA GLY A 34 -16.61 12.77 -9.59
C GLY A 34 -16.76 11.82 -8.40
N LEU A 35 -15.74 11.00 -8.13
CA LEU A 35 -15.75 9.98 -7.08
C LEU A 35 -15.48 10.60 -5.70
N ASP A 36 -16.02 9.97 -4.64
CA ASP A 36 -15.81 10.45 -3.28
C ASP A 36 -14.65 9.71 -2.60
N ARG A 37 -13.42 10.20 -2.87
CA ARG A 37 -12.19 9.65 -2.29
C ARG A 37 -12.00 8.16 -2.60
N PRO A 38 -11.81 7.79 -3.89
CA PRO A 38 -11.48 6.41 -4.23
C PRO A 38 -10.19 6.01 -3.49
N TRP A 39 -10.20 4.79 -2.89
CA TRP A 39 -9.15 4.44 -1.95
C TRP A 39 -8.38 3.16 -2.31
N SER A 40 -9.04 2.12 -2.76
CA SER A 40 -8.41 0.84 -3.12
C SER A 40 -9.05 0.24 -4.36
N LEU A 41 -8.21 -0.27 -5.26
CA LEU A 41 -8.59 -0.88 -6.53
C LEU A 41 -8.43 -2.40 -6.44
N ALA A 42 -9.40 -3.16 -6.99
CA ALA A 42 -9.30 -4.61 -7.15
C ALA A 42 -9.78 -5.01 -8.55
N VAL A 43 -8.86 -5.55 -9.34
CA VAL A 43 -9.06 -5.85 -10.76
C VAL A 43 -9.65 -7.25 -10.93
N ILE A 44 -10.73 -7.38 -11.70
CA ILE A 44 -11.38 -8.64 -12.06
C ILE A 44 -10.88 -9.12 -13.43
N ASP A 45 -10.87 -8.21 -14.40
CA ASP A 45 -10.34 -8.40 -15.75
C ASP A 45 -10.08 -7.04 -16.43
N ASP A 46 -9.75 -7.00 -17.72
CA ASP A 46 -9.38 -5.77 -18.46
C ASP A 46 -10.47 -4.71 -18.53
N ARG A 47 -11.72 -5.07 -18.27
CA ARG A 47 -12.90 -4.19 -18.37
C ARG A 47 -13.75 -4.13 -17.12
N ASN A 48 -13.45 -5.00 -16.16
CA ASN A 48 -14.21 -5.14 -14.92
C ASN A 48 -13.27 -5.00 -13.73
N PHE A 49 -13.59 -4.09 -12.81
CA PHE A 49 -12.89 -3.91 -11.55
C PHE A 49 -13.80 -3.24 -10.52
N ILE A 50 -13.45 -3.36 -9.28
CA ILE A 50 -14.15 -2.73 -8.16
C ILE A 50 -13.19 -1.81 -7.42
N PHE A 51 -13.75 -0.82 -6.76
CA PHE A 51 -12.97 0.08 -5.91
C PHE A 51 -13.80 0.58 -4.74
N THR A 52 -13.12 0.92 -3.66
CA THR A 52 -13.73 1.52 -2.49
C THR A 52 -13.71 3.04 -2.59
N GLU A 53 -14.77 3.69 -2.10
CA GLU A 53 -14.77 5.10 -1.75
C GLU A 53 -14.71 5.22 -0.23
N LEU A 54 -13.81 6.05 0.28
CA LEU A 54 -13.54 6.13 1.72
C LEU A 54 -14.79 6.47 2.55
N SER A 55 -15.76 7.18 1.96
CA SER A 55 -17.05 7.52 2.57
C SER A 55 -17.94 6.32 2.90
N GLY A 56 -17.68 5.13 2.33
CA GLY A 56 -18.40 3.90 2.65
C GLY A 56 -18.99 3.15 1.47
N SER A 57 -18.77 3.62 0.24
CA SER A 57 -19.29 2.96 -0.95
C SER A 57 -18.28 1.97 -1.53
N LEU A 58 -18.77 0.82 -1.99
CA LEU A 58 -18.07 -0.05 -2.92
C LEU A 58 -18.62 0.21 -4.32
N ARG A 59 -17.76 0.54 -5.27
CA ARG A 59 -18.15 0.88 -6.63
C ARG A 59 -17.64 -0.18 -7.61
N GLN A 60 -18.33 -0.32 -8.72
CA GLN A 60 -17.99 -1.27 -9.76
C GLN A 60 -17.90 -0.61 -11.13
N ILE A 61 -16.80 -0.85 -11.84
CA ILE A 61 -16.69 -0.68 -13.29
C ILE A 61 -17.07 -2.04 -13.91
N LYS A 62 -18.06 -2.03 -14.79
CA LYS A 62 -18.52 -3.21 -15.54
C LYS A 62 -18.52 -2.91 -17.03
N ASP A 63 -17.89 -3.78 -17.83
CA ASP A 63 -17.70 -3.60 -19.27
C ASP A 63 -17.07 -2.24 -19.63
N GLY A 64 -16.15 -1.76 -18.79
CA GLY A 64 -15.45 -0.49 -18.94
C GLY A 64 -16.26 0.76 -18.57
N LYS A 65 -17.41 0.61 -17.88
CA LYS A 65 -18.28 1.73 -17.48
C LYS A 65 -18.61 1.67 -16.00
N LEU A 66 -18.60 2.84 -15.36
CA LEU A 66 -19.05 2.98 -13.98
C LEU A 66 -20.54 2.67 -13.84
N LEU A 67 -20.89 1.72 -12.98
CA LEU A 67 -22.27 1.51 -12.59
C LEU A 67 -22.74 2.71 -11.74
N LEU A 68 -23.92 3.26 -12.07
CA LEU A 68 -24.49 4.41 -11.38
C LEU A 68 -24.77 4.11 -9.91
N ALA A 69 -25.37 2.95 -9.62
CA ALA A 69 -25.63 2.52 -8.25
C ALA A 69 -24.37 1.88 -7.66
N PRO A 70 -23.98 2.24 -6.42
CA PRO A 70 -22.95 1.51 -5.68
C PRO A 70 -23.40 0.07 -5.43
N VAL A 71 -22.44 -0.78 -5.05
CA VAL A 71 -22.72 -2.14 -4.60
C VAL A 71 -23.56 -2.08 -3.32
N ALA A 72 -24.71 -2.76 -3.32
CA ALA A 72 -25.60 -2.82 -2.16
C ALA A 72 -25.02 -3.75 -1.06
N GLY A 73 -25.48 -3.58 0.18
CA GLY A 73 -25.11 -4.46 1.30
C GLY A 73 -23.72 -4.17 1.89
N THR A 74 -23.08 -3.05 1.54
CA THR A 74 -21.83 -2.63 2.19
C THR A 74 -22.05 -2.31 3.68
N PRO A 75 -21.07 -2.64 4.56
CA PRO A 75 -21.20 -2.33 5.99
C PRO A 75 -21.22 -0.82 6.24
N GLU A 76 -21.85 -0.42 7.34
CA GLU A 76 -21.72 0.96 7.84
C GLU A 76 -20.28 1.20 8.31
N VAL A 77 -19.70 2.33 7.91
CA VAL A 77 -18.33 2.69 8.26
C VAL A 77 -18.26 3.94 9.13
N LEU A 78 -17.21 4.05 9.92
CA LEU A 78 -16.87 5.31 10.59
C LEU A 78 -16.07 6.18 9.61
N PHE A 79 -16.76 6.99 8.81
CA PHE A 79 -16.11 7.99 7.95
C PHE A 79 -15.70 9.21 8.79
N LYS A 80 -14.45 9.18 9.29
CA LYS A 80 -13.86 10.27 10.09
C LYS A 80 -12.33 10.22 10.01
N GLY A 81 -11.68 11.38 9.82
CA GLY A 81 -10.21 11.46 9.73
C GLY A 81 -9.69 10.66 8.55
N GLN A 82 -8.93 9.59 8.83
CA GLN A 82 -8.44 8.64 7.84
C GLN A 82 -9.27 7.34 7.80
N GLY A 83 -10.33 7.27 8.61
CA GLY A 83 -11.22 6.12 8.64
C GLY A 83 -12.31 6.18 7.59
N GLY A 84 -12.84 5.02 7.23
CA GLY A 84 -13.87 4.81 6.23
C GLY A 84 -13.78 3.40 5.65
N MET A 85 -14.32 3.20 4.45
CA MET A 85 -14.15 1.97 3.67
C MET A 85 -12.81 2.06 2.91
N SER A 86 -11.85 1.28 3.35
CA SER A 86 -10.46 1.39 2.91
C SER A 86 -10.09 0.29 1.92
N GLY A 87 -9.57 -0.82 2.40
CA GLY A 87 -9.02 -1.88 1.55
C GLY A 87 -10.07 -2.76 0.89
N VAL A 88 -9.81 -3.18 -0.33
CA VAL A 88 -10.52 -4.27 -1.00
C VAL A 88 -9.52 -5.22 -1.64
N VAL A 89 -9.75 -6.52 -1.50
CA VAL A 89 -8.99 -7.56 -2.21
C VAL A 89 -9.95 -8.68 -2.64
N LEU A 90 -9.69 -9.25 -3.80
CA LEU A 90 -10.44 -10.39 -4.31
C LEU A 90 -9.84 -11.69 -3.78
N ASP A 91 -10.69 -12.68 -3.54
CA ASP A 91 -10.25 -14.04 -3.29
C ASP A 91 -9.43 -14.56 -4.49
N PRO A 92 -8.35 -15.34 -4.29
CA PRO A 92 -7.59 -15.92 -5.39
C PRO A 92 -8.45 -16.71 -6.40
N ASP A 93 -9.54 -17.30 -5.95
CA ASP A 93 -10.53 -18.02 -6.79
C ASP A 93 -11.77 -17.17 -7.15
N PHE A 94 -11.65 -15.84 -7.14
CA PHE A 94 -12.78 -14.92 -7.36
C PHE A 94 -13.55 -15.20 -8.64
N GLN A 95 -12.91 -15.69 -9.69
CA GLN A 95 -13.56 -16.01 -10.95
C GLN A 95 -14.67 -17.08 -10.78
N ASN A 96 -14.50 -18.00 -9.83
CA ASN A 96 -15.46 -19.06 -9.53
C ASN A 96 -16.36 -18.71 -8.35
N ASN A 97 -15.80 -18.24 -7.23
CA ASN A 97 -16.51 -18.08 -5.96
C ASN A 97 -17.09 -16.68 -5.72
N LYS A 98 -16.65 -15.66 -6.49
CA LYS A 98 -17.06 -14.25 -6.36
C LYS A 98 -16.84 -13.65 -4.98
N VAL A 99 -15.92 -14.22 -4.20
CA VAL A 99 -15.59 -13.78 -2.85
C VAL A 99 -14.64 -12.58 -2.89
N LEU A 100 -14.92 -11.59 -2.04
CA LEU A 100 -14.05 -10.45 -1.81
C LEU A 100 -13.94 -10.15 -0.31
N TYR A 101 -12.94 -9.35 0.03
CA TYR A 101 -12.65 -8.92 1.40
C TYR A 101 -12.61 -7.40 1.44
N LEU A 102 -13.28 -6.81 2.44
CA LEU A 102 -13.31 -5.36 2.67
C LEU A 102 -12.75 -5.04 4.04
N ALA A 103 -11.79 -4.14 4.09
CA ALA A 103 -11.26 -3.55 5.32
C ALA A 103 -11.84 -2.15 5.52
N PHE A 104 -12.35 -1.88 6.71
CA PHE A 104 -12.99 -0.60 7.02
C PHE A 104 -12.88 -0.26 8.50
N SER A 105 -13.00 1.02 8.82
CA SER A 105 -13.13 1.45 10.21
C SER A 105 -14.59 1.40 10.65
N ALA A 106 -14.85 0.83 11.82
CA ALA A 106 -16.17 0.72 12.42
C ALA A 106 -16.19 1.35 13.81
N ARG A 107 -17.31 1.97 14.17
CA ARG A 107 -17.58 2.42 15.54
C ARG A 107 -17.94 1.23 16.42
N ASP A 108 -17.42 1.19 17.62
CA ASP A 108 -17.87 0.21 18.61
C ASP A 108 -19.18 0.68 19.24
N GLU A 109 -20.16 -0.22 19.32
CA GLU A 109 -21.49 0.10 19.84
C GLU A 109 -21.43 0.66 21.26
N GLY A 110 -22.19 1.71 21.52
CA GLY A 110 -22.33 2.32 22.84
C GLY A 110 -21.08 3.07 23.34
N THR A 111 -20.03 3.21 22.52
CA THR A 111 -18.77 3.84 22.91
C THR A 111 -18.37 4.97 21.98
N ARG A 112 -17.25 5.66 22.32
CA ARG A 112 -16.60 6.64 21.45
C ARG A 112 -15.39 6.05 20.70
N THR A 113 -15.12 4.77 20.91
CA THR A 113 -14.00 4.07 20.29
C THR A 113 -14.39 3.49 18.93
N ASN A 114 -13.39 3.05 18.21
CA ASN A 114 -13.52 2.48 16.88
C ASN A 114 -12.39 1.49 16.63
N THR A 115 -12.57 0.64 15.65
CA THR A 115 -11.56 -0.35 15.27
C THR A 115 -11.52 -0.59 13.76
N LEU A 116 -10.43 -1.17 13.29
CA LEU A 116 -10.34 -1.74 11.94
C LEU A 116 -11.03 -3.10 11.94
N LYS A 117 -11.92 -3.31 10.98
CA LYS A 117 -12.58 -4.60 10.74
C LYS A 117 -12.32 -5.07 9.32
N VAL A 118 -12.37 -6.39 9.13
CA VAL A 118 -12.39 -7.01 7.80
C VAL A 118 -13.57 -7.95 7.72
N ILE A 119 -14.32 -7.82 6.63
CA ILE A 119 -15.37 -8.79 6.27
C ILE A 119 -14.96 -9.55 5.01
N ARG A 120 -15.48 -10.77 4.93
CA ARG A 120 -15.58 -11.61 3.73
C ARG A 120 -17.01 -11.57 3.22
N ALA A 121 -17.22 -11.42 1.91
CA ALA A 121 -18.55 -11.41 1.30
C ALA A 121 -18.52 -11.97 -0.11
N VAL A 122 -19.67 -12.36 -0.64
CA VAL A 122 -19.86 -12.80 -2.04
C VAL A 122 -20.49 -11.65 -2.83
N LEU A 123 -19.86 -11.24 -3.92
CA LEU A 123 -20.41 -10.24 -4.84
C LEU A 123 -21.35 -10.91 -5.85
N SER A 124 -22.64 -10.59 -5.80
CA SER A 124 -23.65 -11.13 -6.69
C SER A 124 -24.62 -10.03 -7.13
N ASN A 125 -24.77 -9.81 -8.43
CA ASN A 125 -25.73 -8.86 -9.01
C ASN A 125 -25.63 -7.44 -8.40
N ASN A 126 -24.41 -6.91 -8.24
CA ASN A 126 -24.12 -5.61 -7.63
C ASN A 126 -24.58 -5.51 -6.16
N GLU A 127 -24.55 -6.61 -5.43
CA GLU A 127 -24.89 -6.72 -4.01
C GLU A 127 -23.93 -7.65 -3.30
N LEU A 128 -23.57 -7.33 -2.05
CA LEU A 128 -22.82 -8.21 -1.16
C LEU A 128 -23.76 -9.15 -0.41
N LYS A 129 -23.45 -10.44 -0.47
CA LYS A 129 -24.16 -11.53 0.22
C LYS A 129 -23.20 -12.34 1.09
N ASP A 130 -23.74 -13.17 1.97
CA ASP A 130 -22.96 -14.06 2.85
C ASP A 130 -21.85 -13.33 3.61
N ILE A 131 -22.19 -12.14 4.12
CA ILE A 131 -21.26 -11.25 4.80
C ILE A 131 -20.87 -11.85 6.15
N LYS A 132 -19.57 -12.03 6.36
CA LYS A 132 -18.99 -12.53 7.62
C LYS A 132 -17.84 -11.64 8.06
N GLU A 133 -17.87 -11.14 9.29
CA GLU A 133 -16.69 -10.52 9.92
C GLU A 133 -15.66 -11.61 10.20
N ILE A 134 -14.43 -11.42 9.70
CA ILE A 134 -13.32 -12.37 9.84
C ILE A 134 -12.15 -11.82 10.64
N TYR A 135 -12.12 -10.51 10.88
CA TYR A 135 -11.08 -9.84 11.65
C TYR A 135 -11.60 -8.57 12.29
N SER A 136 -11.18 -8.32 13.53
CA SER A 136 -11.37 -7.06 14.25
C SER A 136 -10.11 -6.72 15.04
N ALA A 137 -9.53 -5.56 14.80
CA ALA A 137 -8.30 -5.15 15.48
C ALA A 137 -8.55 -4.86 16.97
N PHE A 138 -7.62 -5.30 17.82
CA PHE A 138 -7.68 -5.18 19.28
C PHE A 138 -6.43 -4.45 19.84
N PRO A 139 -6.60 -3.62 20.87
CA PRO A 139 -7.85 -3.07 21.36
C PRO A 139 -8.42 -1.98 20.45
N SER A 140 -9.66 -1.59 20.68
CA SER A 140 -10.25 -0.43 20.06
C SER A 140 -9.51 0.86 20.40
N ARG A 141 -9.61 1.87 19.53
CA ARG A 141 -8.92 3.15 19.65
C ARG A 141 -9.89 4.33 19.73
N ASN A 142 -9.43 5.46 20.29
CA ASN A 142 -10.21 6.71 20.33
C ASN A 142 -9.77 7.71 19.23
N THR A 143 -8.82 7.33 18.39
CA THR A 143 -8.34 8.11 17.25
C THR A 143 -8.96 7.60 15.95
N ALA A 144 -9.05 8.45 14.94
CA ALA A 144 -9.48 8.08 13.59
C ALA A 144 -8.33 8.27 12.58
N LEU A 145 -7.13 7.79 12.96
CA LEU A 145 -5.89 7.93 12.20
C LEU A 145 -5.13 6.60 12.16
N HIS A 146 -4.27 6.41 11.17
CA HIS A 146 -3.35 5.31 11.00
C HIS A 146 -4.01 3.92 11.15
N TYR A 147 -4.92 3.59 10.23
CA TYR A 147 -5.58 2.28 10.24
C TYR A 147 -4.75 1.18 9.54
N GLY A 148 -3.85 1.54 8.61
CA GLY A 148 -3.26 0.57 7.68
C GLY A 148 -4.31 0.14 6.65
N ALA A 149 -4.97 -1.01 6.88
CA ALA A 149 -6.10 -1.52 6.12
C ALA A 149 -5.80 -2.06 4.71
N LYS A 150 -4.54 -2.25 4.35
CA LYS A 150 -4.16 -2.97 3.12
C LYS A 150 -4.11 -4.47 3.39
N MET A 151 -4.42 -5.26 2.37
CA MET A 151 -4.51 -6.69 2.45
C MET A 151 -3.84 -7.34 1.24
N VAL A 152 -3.25 -8.53 1.43
CA VAL A 152 -2.73 -9.36 0.34
C VAL A 152 -2.81 -10.83 0.71
N PHE A 153 -3.14 -11.68 -0.26
CA PHE A 153 -3.05 -13.12 -0.11
C PHE A 153 -1.61 -13.61 -0.27
N MET A 154 -1.22 -14.54 0.59
CA MET A 154 0.00 -15.31 0.44
C MET A 154 -0.25 -16.49 -0.51
N ASP A 155 0.83 -17.12 -0.98
CA ASP A 155 0.75 -18.26 -1.91
C ASP A 155 0.06 -19.50 -1.31
N ASP A 156 0.05 -19.60 0.02
CA ASP A 156 -0.65 -20.65 0.77
C ASP A 156 -2.15 -20.38 0.99
N GLY A 157 -2.68 -19.26 0.46
CA GLY A 157 -4.07 -18.86 0.57
C GLY A 157 -4.42 -18.17 1.90
N THR A 158 -3.46 -17.87 2.76
CA THR A 158 -3.67 -17.05 3.96
C THR A 158 -3.67 -15.56 3.62
N LEU A 159 -4.32 -14.75 4.45
CA LEU A 159 -4.50 -13.31 4.25
C LEU A 159 -3.65 -12.51 5.23
N LEU A 160 -2.79 -11.64 4.72
CA LEU A 160 -2.11 -10.62 5.51
C LEU A 160 -2.96 -9.35 5.55
N ILE A 161 -3.06 -8.74 6.74
CA ILE A 161 -3.79 -7.49 6.97
C ILE A 161 -2.87 -6.52 7.70
N THR A 162 -2.74 -5.31 7.17
CA THR A 162 -1.92 -4.27 7.80
C THR A 162 -2.72 -3.46 8.82
N ASN A 163 -2.11 -3.18 9.97
CA ASN A 163 -2.66 -2.33 11.02
C ASN A 163 -1.69 -1.21 11.34
N GLY A 164 -2.16 0.02 11.32
CA GLY A 164 -1.36 1.17 11.76
C GLY A 164 -1.33 1.33 13.29
N ASP A 165 -0.42 2.17 13.78
CA ASP A 165 -0.21 2.43 15.20
C ASP A 165 -1.30 3.28 15.86
N GLY A 166 -2.35 3.69 15.12
CA GLY A 166 -3.44 4.56 15.61
C GLY A 166 -2.98 5.97 15.99
N PHE A 167 -1.79 6.41 15.56
CA PHE A 167 -1.17 7.72 15.79
C PHE A 167 -0.78 7.97 17.26
N ASN A 168 -1.72 7.87 18.21
CA ASN A 168 -1.48 8.09 19.64
C ASN A 168 -0.91 6.88 20.36
N TYR A 169 -0.83 5.71 19.70
CA TYR A 169 -0.44 4.45 20.32
C TYR A 169 0.89 3.92 19.78
N ARG A 170 1.76 4.80 19.27
CA ARG A 170 3.01 4.43 18.60
C ARG A 170 3.90 3.49 19.41
N GLU A 171 3.95 3.66 20.75
CA GLU A 171 4.75 2.80 21.64
C GLU A 171 4.23 1.34 21.67
N LYS A 172 2.93 1.17 21.40
CA LYS A 172 2.30 -0.15 21.29
C LYS A 172 2.75 -0.94 20.06
N ALA A 173 3.37 -0.29 19.06
CA ALA A 173 3.95 -0.99 17.92
C ALA A 173 5.04 -1.99 18.34
N GLN A 174 5.72 -1.76 19.48
CA GLN A 174 6.78 -2.62 20.01
C GLN A 174 6.29 -3.72 20.96
N THR A 175 5.01 -3.75 21.36
CA THR A 175 4.46 -4.80 22.25
C THR A 175 3.54 -5.74 21.46
N LEU A 176 3.41 -7.00 21.89
CA LEU A 176 2.72 -8.04 21.13
C LEU A 176 1.29 -8.35 21.64
N ASP A 177 0.81 -7.62 22.63
CA ASP A 177 -0.50 -7.76 23.28
C ASP A 177 -1.63 -6.99 22.58
N ASN A 178 -1.37 -6.48 21.37
CA ASN A 178 -2.28 -5.61 20.62
C ASN A 178 -1.96 -5.60 19.12
N HIS A 179 -2.86 -5.02 18.30
CA HIS A 179 -2.68 -4.90 16.84
C HIS A 179 -2.14 -3.54 16.37
N PHE A 180 -1.81 -2.61 17.24
CA PHE A 180 -1.22 -1.33 16.82
C PHE A 180 0.16 -1.52 16.21
N GLY A 181 0.32 -1.07 14.95
CA GLY A 181 1.57 -1.20 14.20
C GLY A 181 1.97 -2.65 13.94
N LYS A 182 1.02 -3.47 13.49
CA LYS A 182 1.21 -4.89 13.19
C LYS A 182 0.78 -5.22 11.76
N ILE A 183 1.41 -6.23 11.22
CA ILE A 183 0.82 -7.03 10.13
C ILE A 183 0.36 -8.34 10.77
N VAL A 184 -0.86 -8.74 10.50
CA VAL A 184 -1.44 -9.99 11.02
C VAL A 184 -1.70 -10.96 9.87
N ARG A 185 -1.67 -12.28 10.17
CA ARG A 185 -1.95 -13.35 9.22
C ARG A 185 -3.08 -14.21 9.76
N ILE A 186 -4.11 -14.38 8.93
CA ILE A 186 -5.28 -15.23 9.20
C ILE A 186 -5.59 -16.11 7.99
N ASN A 187 -6.34 -17.17 8.19
CA ASN A 187 -6.97 -17.91 7.09
C ASN A 187 -8.08 -17.08 6.44
N SER A 188 -8.44 -17.40 5.20
CA SER A 188 -9.48 -16.72 4.44
C SER A 188 -10.87 -16.74 5.10
N ASP A 189 -11.11 -17.64 6.04
CA ASP A 189 -12.35 -17.74 6.83
C ASP A 189 -12.30 -17.04 8.20
N GLY A 190 -11.14 -16.46 8.56
CA GLY A 190 -10.86 -15.76 9.81
C GLY A 190 -10.28 -16.65 10.92
N SER A 191 -10.10 -17.95 10.69
CA SER A 191 -9.41 -18.82 11.63
C SER A 191 -7.90 -18.54 11.65
N LEU A 192 -7.21 -19.02 12.70
CA LEU A 192 -5.79 -18.76 12.89
C LEU A 192 -4.94 -19.88 12.27
N PRO A 193 -3.93 -19.58 11.44
CA PRO A 193 -2.91 -20.53 11.05
C PRO A 193 -2.09 -21.01 12.27
N GLU A 194 -1.87 -22.32 12.37
CA GLU A 194 -1.12 -22.91 13.49
C GLU A 194 0.37 -22.53 13.48
N ASP A 195 0.92 -22.24 12.31
CA ASP A 195 2.32 -21.91 12.06
C ASP A 195 2.62 -20.40 12.13
N ASN A 196 1.73 -19.59 12.66
CA ASN A 196 2.02 -18.19 12.92
C ASN A 196 3.19 -18.03 13.91
N PRO A 197 4.07 -17.03 13.71
CA PRO A 197 5.34 -16.92 14.44
C PRO A 197 5.18 -16.77 15.97
N PHE A 198 4.02 -16.27 16.42
CA PHE A 198 3.73 -16.10 17.85
C PHE A 198 2.69 -17.09 18.36
N SER A 199 2.34 -18.11 17.58
CA SER A 199 1.48 -19.21 18.02
C SER A 199 2.07 -19.88 19.26
N GLY A 200 1.26 -20.04 20.32
CA GLY A 200 1.71 -20.60 21.60
C GLY A 200 2.46 -19.63 22.54
N ASN A 201 2.70 -18.38 22.14
CA ASN A 201 3.23 -17.36 23.03
C ASN A 201 2.09 -16.67 23.83
N SER A 202 1.95 -16.97 25.11
CA SER A 202 0.89 -16.41 25.95
C SER A 202 0.95 -14.90 26.17
N ASN A 203 2.06 -14.24 25.79
CA ASN A 203 2.23 -12.79 25.90
C ASN A 203 2.05 -12.07 24.54
N ALA A 204 1.61 -12.78 23.52
CA ALA A 204 1.41 -12.23 22.18
C ALA A 204 0.06 -12.66 21.61
N LEU A 205 -0.52 -11.81 20.76
CA LEU A 205 -1.67 -12.19 19.96
C LEU A 205 -1.19 -13.15 18.85
N PRO A 206 -1.79 -14.33 18.72
CA PRO A 206 -1.28 -15.40 17.85
C PRO A 206 -1.38 -15.09 16.35
N GLU A 207 -2.21 -14.15 15.94
CA GLU A 207 -2.36 -13.69 14.56
C GLU A 207 -1.27 -12.75 14.11
N ILE A 208 -0.42 -12.22 14.98
CA ILE A 208 0.66 -11.29 14.61
C ILE A 208 1.67 -12.01 13.70
N TRP A 209 1.90 -11.43 12.52
CA TRP A 209 2.92 -11.85 11.56
C TRP A 209 4.23 -11.08 11.73
N SER A 210 4.14 -9.74 11.85
CA SER A 210 5.27 -8.85 12.10
C SER A 210 4.83 -7.63 12.92
N TYR A 211 5.79 -6.88 13.48
CA TYR A 211 5.50 -5.77 14.37
C TYR A 211 6.51 -4.62 14.21
N GLY A 212 6.27 -3.50 14.89
CA GLY A 212 7.13 -2.33 14.79
C GLY A 212 6.85 -1.50 13.54
N HIS A 213 5.61 -1.49 13.07
CA HIS A 213 5.14 -0.68 11.93
C HIS A 213 4.48 0.61 12.39
N ARG A 214 4.54 1.66 11.55
CA ARG A 214 3.81 2.90 11.82
C ARG A 214 2.43 2.94 11.17
N ASN A 215 2.37 2.96 9.84
CA ASN A 215 1.11 3.02 9.10
C ASN A 215 1.31 2.46 7.69
N PRO A 216 1.29 1.14 7.52
CA PRO A 216 1.48 0.51 6.22
C PRO A 216 0.33 0.82 5.28
N GLN A 217 0.64 1.36 4.09
CA GLN A 217 -0.30 1.77 3.05
C GLN A 217 -0.14 0.99 1.75
N GLY A 218 0.75 0.01 1.71
CA GLY A 218 0.92 -0.95 0.63
C GLY A 218 1.46 -2.26 1.16
N ILE A 219 1.01 -3.35 0.59
CA ILE A 219 1.54 -4.70 0.82
C ILE A 219 1.33 -5.53 -0.44
N ILE A 220 2.38 -6.17 -0.92
CA ILE A 220 2.31 -7.07 -2.08
C ILE A 220 3.05 -8.37 -1.79
N ASN A 221 2.59 -9.44 -2.43
CA ASN A 221 3.26 -10.72 -2.49
C ASN A 221 3.79 -10.93 -3.91
N TYR A 222 5.09 -11.11 -4.04
CA TYR A 222 5.72 -11.39 -5.32
C TYR A 222 6.79 -12.45 -5.16
N GLN A 223 6.61 -13.58 -5.84
CA GLN A 223 7.54 -14.73 -5.81
C GLN A 223 7.90 -15.18 -4.38
N GLY A 224 6.91 -15.19 -3.48
CA GLY A 224 7.08 -15.56 -2.08
C GLY A 224 7.73 -14.50 -1.19
N ASN A 225 8.11 -13.35 -1.73
CA ASN A 225 8.55 -12.20 -0.95
C ASN A 225 7.38 -11.26 -0.67
N ILE A 226 7.20 -10.89 0.57
CA ILE A 226 6.21 -9.88 0.97
C ILE A 226 6.92 -8.54 1.10
N TYR A 227 6.48 -7.56 0.32
CA TYR A 227 6.95 -6.19 0.42
C TYR A 227 5.88 -5.34 1.13
N GLY A 228 6.29 -4.57 2.13
CA GLY A 228 5.43 -3.63 2.85
C GLY A 228 5.87 -2.19 2.59
N LEU A 229 4.92 -1.30 2.33
CA LEU A 229 5.13 0.13 2.13
C LEU A 229 4.44 0.89 3.24
N GLU A 230 5.15 1.76 3.94
CA GLU A 230 4.56 2.51 5.04
C GLU A 230 4.98 3.97 5.13
N HIS A 231 4.10 4.77 5.74
CA HIS A 231 4.37 6.16 6.08
C HIS A 231 5.31 6.29 7.26
N GLY A 232 6.38 7.03 7.08
CA GLY A 232 7.08 7.69 8.19
C GLY A 232 6.32 8.91 8.70
N PRO A 233 6.87 9.64 9.70
CA PRO A 233 6.31 10.93 10.14
C PRO A 233 6.68 12.07 9.17
N MET A 234 7.53 13.01 9.56
CA MET A 234 8.13 13.96 8.61
C MET A 234 9.36 13.35 7.94
N GLY A 235 9.17 12.59 6.85
CA GLY A 235 10.16 11.74 6.22
C GLY A 235 10.24 10.35 6.88
N GLY A 236 11.09 9.47 6.31
CA GLY A 236 11.20 8.09 6.77
C GLY A 236 10.03 7.21 6.33
N ASP A 237 9.39 7.53 5.19
CA ASP A 237 8.53 6.57 4.50
C ASP A 237 9.42 5.42 4.00
N GLU A 238 8.93 4.18 4.03
CA GLU A 238 9.78 3.00 3.87
C GLU A 238 9.15 1.92 2.98
N ILE A 239 10.03 1.18 2.29
CA ILE A 239 9.70 -0.16 1.76
C ILE A 239 10.53 -1.18 2.53
N ASN A 240 9.87 -2.17 3.07
CA ASN A 240 10.45 -3.27 3.82
C ASN A 240 10.14 -4.62 3.17
N ILE A 241 11.06 -5.60 3.29
CA ILE A 241 10.76 -7.01 3.03
C ILE A 241 10.23 -7.61 4.33
N ILE A 242 8.96 -8.01 4.33
CA ILE A 242 8.26 -8.46 5.52
C ILE A 242 8.50 -9.95 5.77
N LYS A 243 9.07 -10.26 6.94
CA LYS A 243 9.37 -11.63 7.39
C LYS A 243 8.58 -11.97 8.65
N PRO A 244 8.21 -13.24 8.84
CA PRO A 244 7.48 -13.67 10.03
C PRO A 244 8.27 -13.44 11.31
N GLY A 245 7.63 -12.89 12.34
CA GLY A 245 8.20 -12.67 13.65
C GLY A 245 9.12 -11.45 13.78
N ASN A 246 9.44 -10.74 12.70
CA ASN A 246 10.44 -9.69 12.70
C ASN A 246 9.88 -8.33 13.15
N ASN A 247 10.77 -7.52 13.73
CA ASN A 247 10.52 -6.16 14.23
C ASN A 247 11.04 -5.12 13.23
N TYR A 248 10.17 -4.21 12.77
CA TYR A 248 10.49 -3.14 11.82
C TYR A 248 10.80 -1.80 12.49
N GLY A 249 10.90 -1.81 13.80
CA GLY A 249 11.61 -0.80 14.60
C GLY A 249 10.80 0.41 15.03
N TRP A 250 9.68 0.77 14.38
CA TRP A 250 8.87 1.92 14.80
C TRP A 250 8.33 1.76 16.24
N PRO A 251 8.42 2.78 17.13
CA PRO A 251 9.08 4.09 16.97
C PRO A 251 10.51 4.13 17.53
N ALA A 252 11.08 2.98 17.94
CA ALA A 252 12.41 2.89 18.54
C ALA A 252 13.54 3.30 17.57
N ILE A 253 13.34 3.03 16.28
CA ILE A 253 14.17 3.55 15.18
C ILE A 253 13.29 4.24 14.15
N THR A 254 13.79 5.28 13.47
CA THR A 254 13.12 5.96 12.37
C THR A 254 14.07 6.91 11.65
N TYR A 255 13.86 7.10 10.33
CA TYR A 255 14.54 8.12 9.54
C TYR A 255 13.83 9.48 9.56
N GLY A 256 12.63 9.55 10.16
CA GLY A 256 11.81 10.75 10.22
C GLY A 256 11.85 11.50 11.55
N LYS A 257 11.23 12.67 11.56
CA LYS A 257 11.02 13.52 12.74
C LYS A 257 9.54 13.71 13.00
N ASP A 258 9.18 14.06 14.23
CA ASP A 258 7.79 14.41 14.55
C ASP A 258 7.34 15.66 13.77
N TYR A 259 6.04 15.84 13.58
CA TYR A 259 5.47 16.95 12.82
C TYR A 259 5.76 18.33 13.42
N ASN A 260 6.08 18.41 14.71
CA ASN A 260 6.57 19.62 15.37
C ASN A 260 8.11 19.82 15.23
N GLY A 261 8.81 18.94 14.51
CA GLY A 261 10.25 18.95 14.28
C GLY A 261 11.07 18.27 15.37
N SER A 262 10.47 17.77 16.45
CA SER A 262 11.19 17.06 17.51
C SER A 262 11.71 15.68 17.05
N ILE A 263 12.77 15.23 17.69
CA ILE A 263 13.34 13.90 17.46
C ILE A 263 12.41 12.86 18.14
N ILE A 264 11.94 11.85 17.38
CA ILE A 264 11.19 10.72 17.91
C ILE A 264 12.17 9.70 18.51
N SER A 265 13.18 9.33 17.73
CA SER A 265 14.27 8.47 18.15
C SER A 265 15.60 9.05 17.67
N PRO A 266 16.68 8.96 18.46
CA PRO A 266 18.02 9.30 17.97
C PRO A 266 18.63 8.21 17.09
N PHE A 267 17.97 7.05 16.96
CA PHE A 267 18.48 5.89 16.25
C PHE A 267 17.74 5.68 14.93
N THR A 268 18.48 5.35 13.89
CA THR A 268 17.97 4.91 12.59
C THR A 268 18.09 3.39 12.42
N GLU A 269 18.96 2.76 13.21
CA GLU A 269 19.15 1.31 13.23
C GLU A 269 19.34 0.78 14.67
N MET A 270 18.95 -0.45 14.91
CA MET A 270 19.15 -1.12 16.19
C MET A 270 19.21 -2.64 15.99
N LYS A 271 20.04 -3.33 16.78
CA LYS A 271 20.16 -4.79 16.71
C LYS A 271 18.80 -5.45 16.98
N GLY A 272 18.40 -6.36 16.08
CA GLY A 272 17.12 -7.09 16.17
C GLY A 272 15.93 -6.35 15.57
N MET A 273 16.18 -5.25 14.86
CA MET A 273 15.22 -4.51 14.07
C MET A 273 15.65 -4.51 12.61
N GLU A 274 14.69 -4.78 11.71
CA GLU A 274 14.91 -4.82 10.27
C GLU A 274 15.14 -3.41 9.72
N GLN A 275 15.89 -3.35 8.62
CA GLN A 275 16.14 -2.11 7.90
C GLN A 275 15.37 -2.12 6.58
N PRO A 276 14.82 -0.96 6.16
CA PRO A 276 14.13 -0.85 4.89
C PRO A 276 15.08 -1.03 3.70
N ILE A 277 14.59 -1.60 2.61
CA ILE A 277 15.31 -1.64 1.34
C ILE A 277 15.27 -0.30 0.59
N LYS A 278 14.35 0.59 0.99
CA LYS A 278 14.22 1.96 0.52
C LYS A 278 13.57 2.82 1.59
N TYR A 279 14.04 4.05 1.73
CA TYR A 279 13.34 5.09 2.51
C TYR A 279 13.40 6.44 1.81
N TRP A 280 12.47 7.35 2.17
CA TRP A 280 12.41 8.70 1.62
C TRP A 280 12.43 9.77 2.71
N VAL A 281 13.34 10.73 2.53
CA VAL A 281 13.41 11.98 3.29
C VAL A 281 13.68 13.11 2.30
N PRO A 282 12.73 14.04 2.12
CA PRO A 282 11.44 14.19 2.81
C PRO A 282 10.41 13.10 2.45
N SER A 283 9.30 13.04 3.21
CA SER A 283 8.18 12.14 2.94
C SER A 283 7.55 12.40 1.57
N ILE A 284 7.25 11.33 0.85
CA ILE A 284 6.49 11.32 -0.40
C ILE A 284 5.00 11.02 -0.18
N ALA A 285 4.61 10.69 1.05
CA ALA A 285 3.27 10.24 1.42
C ALA A 285 2.80 9.06 0.54
N PRO A 286 3.47 7.89 0.60
CA PRO A 286 3.18 6.74 -0.24
C PRO A 286 1.79 6.17 0.08
N SER A 287 1.05 5.69 -0.92
CA SER A 287 -0.38 5.38 -0.77
C SER A 287 -0.81 4.04 -1.33
N GLY A 288 -0.10 3.51 -2.29
CA GLY A 288 -0.31 2.20 -2.90
C GLY A 288 0.99 1.69 -3.50
N MET A 289 1.09 0.36 -3.63
CA MET A 289 2.25 -0.31 -4.20
C MET A 289 1.82 -1.53 -5.00
N MET A 290 2.41 -1.70 -6.17
CA MET A 290 2.26 -2.89 -7.02
C MET A 290 3.59 -3.22 -7.69
N LEU A 291 3.79 -4.48 -8.04
CA LEU A 291 4.90 -4.90 -8.89
C LEU A 291 4.38 -5.15 -10.30
N TYR A 292 5.04 -4.57 -11.29
CA TYR A 292 4.66 -4.69 -12.70
C TYR A 292 5.24 -5.98 -13.29
N ASP A 293 4.37 -6.94 -13.60
CA ASP A 293 4.71 -8.25 -14.15
C ASP A 293 4.10 -8.48 -15.55
N LYS A 294 3.77 -7.39 -16.26
CA LYS A 294 3.10 -7.40 -17.56
C LYS A 294 4.06 -7.06 -18.70
N GLU A 295 3.58 -7.27 -19.94
CA GLU A 295 4.37 -7.07 -21.15
C GLU A 295 4.05 -5.79 -21.93
N LEU A 296 3.00 -5.05 -21.54
CA LEU A 296 2.54 -3.85 -22.27
C LEU A 296 3.58 -2.73 -22.23
N PHE A 297 4.33 -2.60 -21.12
CA PHE A 297 5.49 -1.74 -20.96
C PHE A 297 6.69 -2.63 -20.60
N PRO A 298 7.36 -3.25 -21.60
CA PRO A 298 8.39 -4.27 -21.34
C PRO A 298 9.56 -3.76 -20.50
N GLU A 299 9.91 -2.48 -20.66
CA GLU A 299 10.98 -1.79 -19.91
C GLU A 299 10.66 -1.59 -18.41
N TRP A 300 9.40 -1.77 -18.03
CA TRP A 300 8.94 -1.64 -16.64
C TRP A 300 8.77 -2.99 -15.93
N THR A 301 8.88 -4.08 -16.67
CA THR A 301 8.69 -5.43 -16.11
C THR A 301 9.69 -5.71 -14.98
N GLY A 302 9.19 -6.18 -13.84
CA GLY A 302 9.97 -6.43 -12.63
C GLY A 302 10.16 -5.22 -11.71
N SER A 303 9.68 -4.03 -12.10
CA SER A 303 9.76 -2.83 -11.25
C SER A 303 8.62 -2.77 -10.24
N ILE A 304 8.90 -2.24 -9.05
CA ILE A 304 7.87 -1.85 -8.08
C ILE A 304 7.40 -0.43 -8.42
N PHE A 305 6.07 -0.27 -8.46
CA PHE A 305 5.41 1.02 -8.63
C PHE A 305 4.83 1.46 -7.30
N VAL A 306 5.17 2.67 -6.87
CA VAL A 306 4.68 3.30 -5.64
C VAL A 306 3.92 4.56 -6.01
N SER A 307 2.61 4.58 -5.74
CA SER A 307 1.83 5.80 -5.85
C SER A 307 2.10 6.72 -4.65
N SER A 308 2.16 8.02 -4.90
CA SER A 308 2.42 9.02 -3.87
C SER A 308 1.45 10.18 -3.92
N MET A 309 1.20 10.75 -2.75
CA MET A 309 0.30 11.89 -2.60
C MET A 309 1.04 13.22 -2.45
N LYS A 310 2.38 13.20 -2.38
CA LYS A 310 3.18 14.42 -2.18
C LYS A 310 4.59 14.29 -2.80
N PRO A 311 4.88 14.96 -3.93
CA PRO A 311 3.90 15.44 -4.93
C PRO A 311 3.09 14.29 -5.50
N GLY A 312 1.96 14.55 -6.13
CA GLY A 312 1.20 13.52 -6.84
C GLY A 312 2.06 12.97 -7.97
N SER A 313 2.40 11.68 -7.89
CA SER A 313 3.25 11.01 -8.88
C SER A 313 3.25 9.50 -8.60
N VAL A 314 3.80 8.74 -9.54
CA VAL A 314 4.20 7.35 -9.31
C VAL A 314 5.73 7.27 -9.35
N ARG A 315 6.29 6.46 -8.47
CA ARG A 315 7.71 6.13 -8.47
C ARG A 315 7.87 4.71 -8.96
N ARG A 316 8.56 4.55 -10.07
CA ARG A 316 8.99 3.26 -10.59
C ARG A 316 10.37 2.95 -9.99
N LEU A 317 10.46 1.84 -9.32
CA LEU A 317 11.66 1.38 -8.63
C LEU A 317 12.16 0.11 -9.31
N GLU A 318 13.35 0.17 -9.87
CA GLU A 318 13.99 -0.99 -10.49
C GLU A 318 14.61 -1.88 -9.43
N LEU A 319 14.36 -3.19 -9.57
CA LEU A 319 14.86 -4.21 -8.66
C LEU A 319 15.96 -5.05 -9.32
N GLU A 320 17.05 -5.28 -8.59
CA GLU A 320 17.98 -6.36 -8.84
C GLU A 320 17.99 -7.29 -7.61
N GLY A 321 17.40 -8.47 -7.78
CA GLY A 321 17.06 -9.32 -6.63
C GLY A 321 16.11 -8.60 -5.68
N ASN A 322 16.52 -8.41 -4.42
CA ASN A 322 15.74 -7.70 -3.40
C ASN A 322 16.26 -6.28 -3.13
N GLN A 323 17.09 -5.72 -4.00
CA GLN A 323 17.63 -4.38 -3.86
C GLN A 323 17.01 -3.44 -4.88
N ILE A 324 16.66 -2.22 -4.46
CA ILE A 324 16.25 -1.16 -5.35
C ILE A 324 17.52 -0.46 -5.85
N ILE A 325 17.75 -0.53 -7.18
CA ILE A 325 18.95 -0.01 -7.82
C ILE A 325 18.73 1.35 -8.48
N GLU A 326 17.49 1.66 -8.90
CA GLU A 326 17.16 2.94 -9.52
C GLU A 326 15.71 3.36 -9.18
N GLU A 327 15.46 4.67 -9.18
CA GLU A 327 14.15 5.28 -8.94
C GLU A 327 13.85 6.31 -10.02
N HIS A 328 12.71 6.15 -10.69
CA HIS A 328 12.19 7.06 -11.70
C HIS A 328 10.87 7.67 -11.21
N ILE A 329 10.67 8.95 -11.46
CA ILE A 329 9.40 9.62 -11.21
C ILE A 329 8.63 9.63 -12.52
N ILE A 330 7.42 9.07 -12.49
CA ILE A 330 6.52 8.99 -13.64
C ILE A 330 5.14 9.48 -13.22
N PHE A 331 4.30 9.87 -14.19
CA PHE A 331 2.94 10.39 -13.95
C PHE A 331 2.93 11.55 -12.95
N ASP A 332 3.89 12.47 -13.06
CA ASP A 332 4.08 13.60 -12.12
C ASP A 332 3.26 14.84 -12.47
N ASP A 333 2.54 14.80 -13.58
CA ASP A 333 1.56 15.79 -14.04
C ASP A 333 0.14 15.56 -13.47
N LEU A 334 -0.06 14.44 -12.78
CA LEU A 334 -1.33 14.10 -12.14
C LEU A 334 -1.45 14.71 -10.74
N SER A 335 -2.68 14.73 -10.22
CA SER A 335 -2.96 15.09 -8.84
C SER A 335 -2.50 13.98 -7.86
N ARG A 336 -2.76 14.15 -6.57
CA ARG A 336 -2.47 13.15 -5.53
C ARG A 336 -2.99 11.77 -5.95
N ILE A 337 -2.12 10.76 -6.05
CA ILE A 337 -2.48 9.41 -6.44
C ILE A 337 -2.64 8.57 -5.17
N ARG A 338 -3.82 7.95 -5.00
CA ARG A 338 -4.19 7.16 -3.83
C ARG A 338 -3.86 5.68 -3.97
N ASP A 339 -4.10 5.11 -5.13
CA ASP A 339 -3.84 3.68 -5.36
C ASP A 339 -3.47 3.42 -6.81
N ILE A 340 -2.84 2.29 -7.04
CA ILE A 340 -2.38 1.82 -8.34
C ILE A 340 -2.73 0.34 -8.48
N ALA A 341 -3.19 -0.05 -9.66
CA ALA A 341 -3.42 -1.45 -10.02
C ALA A 341 -3.06 -1.68 -11.49
N PHE A 342 -2.83 -2.94 -11.86
CA PHE A 342 -2.53 -3.32 -13.23
C PHE A 342 -3.63 -4.21 -13.79
N LEU A 343 -4.10 -3.89 -14.99
CA LEU A 343 -5.01 -4.75 -15.74
C LEU A 343 -4.26 -5.98 -16.27
N PRO A 344 -4.94 -7.11 -16.51
CA PRO A 344 -4.32 -8.28 -17.11
C PRO A 344 -3.57 -8.01 -18.42
N ASN A 345 -4.09 -7.09 -19.25
CA ASN A 345 -3.44 -6.67 -20.50
C ASN A 345 -2.23 -5.74 -20.30
N GLY A 346 -1.91 -5.37 -19.07
CA GLY A 346 -0.76 -4.53 -18.71
C GLY A 346 -1.03 -3.03 -18.62
N ALA A 347 -2.23 -2.55 -18.95
CA ALA A 347 -2.57 -1.15 -18.71
C ALA A 347 -2.64 -0.85 -17.21
N ILE A 348 -2.33 0.39 -16.84
CA ILE A 348 -2.24 0.82 -15.45
C ILE A 348 -3.51 1.57 -15.06
N LEU A 349 -4.04 1.26 -13.90
CA LEU A 349 -5.12 2.03 -13.27
C LEU A 349 -4.56 2.86 -12.12
N LEU A 350 -4.91 4.13 -12.09
CA LEU A 350 -4.58 5.06 -11.03
C LEU A 350 -5.88 5.59 -10.42
N ALA A 351 -5.98 5.57 -9.09
CA ALA A 351 -7.04 6.25 -8.36
C ALA A 351 -6.49 7.54 -7.77
N THR A 352 -7.13 8.69 -8.05
CA THR A 352 -6.71 9.96 -7.46
C THR A 352 -7.36 10.18 -6.10
N ASP A 353 -6.67 10.90 -5.21
CA ASP A 353 -7.13 11.16 -3.83
C ASP A 353 -8.04 12.41 -3.78
N GLY A 354 -9.05 12.36 -2.92
CA GLY A 354 -9.89 13.50 -2.61
C GLY A 354 -11.32 13.41 -3.14
N SER A 355 -12.11 14.41 -2.79
CA SER A 355 -13.47 14.60 -3.30
C SER A 355 -13.39 15.03 -4.77
N GLY A 356 -14.23 14.45 -5.62
CA GLY A 356 -14.12 14.60 -7.07
C GLY A 356 -12.97 13.78 -7.68
N GLY A 357 -12.55 12.70 -7.01
CA GLY A 357 -11.50 11.81 -7.48
C GLY A 357 -11.85 11.11 -8.79
N GLU A 358 -10.84 10.55 -9.42
CA GLU A 358 -10.92 9.91 -10.74
C GLU A 358 -10.28 8.52 -10.71
N ILE A 359 -10.74 7.66 -11.62
CA ILE A 359 -9.99 6.48 -12.03
C ILE A 359 -9.44 6.73 -13.43
N ILE A 360 -8.14 6.71 -13.54
CA ILE A 360 -7.41 6.98 -14.78
C ILE A 360 -6.76 5.70 -15.27
N LYS A 361 -6.93 5.39 -16.55
CA LYS A 361 -6.21 4.32 -17.23
C LYS A 361 -5.04 4.89 -18.02
N VAL A 362 -3.86 4.29 -17.86
CA VAL A 362 -2.65 4.61 -18.60
C VAL A 362 -2.29 3.45 -19.52
N GLN A 363 -2.00 3.76 -20.77
CA GLN A 363 -1.59 2.78 -21.80
C GLN A 363 -0.62 3.45 -22.80
N PRO A 364 0.17 2.69 -23.57
CA PRO A 364 1.00 3.24 -24.63
C PRO A 364 0.17 4.00 -25.68
N ASN A 365 0.79 5.00 -26.33
CA ASN A 365 0.21 5.73 -27.47
C ASN A 365 0.05 4.85 -28.71
#